data_49d5508338362f994da3efbf3d638a3c
#
_entry.id   49d5508338362f994da3efbf3d638a3c
#
_cell.length_a   1.000
_cell.length_b   1.000
_cell.length_c   1.000
_cell.angle_alpha   90.00
_cell.angle_beta   90.00
_cell.angle_gamma   90.00
#
_symmetry.space_group_name_H-M   'P 1'
#
loop_
_entity.id
_entity.type
_entity.pdbx_description
1 polymer ?
#
loop_
_entity_poly.entity_id
_entity_poly.type
_entity_poly.pdbx_seq_one_letter_code
_entity_poly.pdbx_strand_id
1 'polypeptide(L)'
;MRKRITTVLIAFLAIVMSATAQAQNPTSGTAGPLTWKYDTGTKTLTISGKGEMPNFNNGSPWNTLKEEIKDVVIEEGVTGISWGAFTGARALESVTLPKSLTKIGESAFSFCNSLSSMTIPEGVKEIGSMAFSFCDALVRFNVDAANTAYTSVDGVLFDKGKKKLICYPGSSNDTAYTIPTGTEEIAKYAFNHCYRLSAITLPEGVTQIKHSAFLACMGLTSMVIPKSVKEIEEQAFGNCWKLSAITVAEGNTEYTSVDGVLFDKAKTTLMQFPAGHKDSIYTIPNGTKKIGGHAFLGAKDLVAVTISADVKEIEEYAFEQVFKLKSLTVKWEKPLSINENAFDLNVPSNVTLTVPKGAKAAYAAAPVWKEFKQISESTVGNTLLPEARIYAAGGRLYLTLQTAAPVGIYTLNGVLVRTFSAPAGETTVALPQGVYIVRVGERTEKVAIN
;
A
#
# COMPACT_ATOMS: atom_id res chain seq x y z
N MET A 1 -83.73 -22.50 47.37
CA MET A 1 -82.96 -23.18 46.37
C MET A 1 -82.42 -22.12 45.43
N ARG A 2 -81.10 -21.85 45.51
CA ARG A 2 -80.48 -20.71 44.84
C ARG A 2 -80.04 -21.09 43.42
N LYS A 3 -80.56 -20.32 42.40
CA LYS A 3 -80.09 -20.38 41.03
C LYS A 3 -78.77 -19.55 40.94
N ARG A 4 -77.73 -20.15 40.49
CA ARG A 4 -76.49 -19.47 40.14
C ARG A 4 -76.52 -19.11 38.68
N ILE A 5 -76.51 -17.81 38.39
CA ILE A 5 -76.35 -17.25 37.03
C ILE A 5 -74.86 -17.18 36.76
N THR A 6 -74.39 -17.92 35.80
CA THR A 6 -72.99 -17.88 35.34
C THR A 6 -72.90 -16.86 34.22
N THR A 7 -72.33 -15.71 34.51
CA THR A 7 -72.04 -14.68 33.52
C THR A 7 -70.74 -15.04 32.79
N VAL A 8 -70.87 -15.33 31.49
CA VAL A 8 -69.71 -15.55 30.61
C VAL A 8 -69.22 -14.19 30.17
N LEU A 9 -68.01 -13.81 30.66
CA LEU A 9 -67.32 -12.62 30.25
C LEU A 9 -66.50 -12.95 28.96
N ILE A 10 -66.96 -12.53 27.79
CA ILE A 10 -66.21 -12.61 26.54
C ILE A 10 -65.21 -11.44 26.54
N ALA A 11 -63.96 -11.74 26.89
CA ALA A 11 -62.89 -10.81 26.75
C ALA A 11 -62.50 -10.75 25.24
N PHE A 12 -62.84 -9.66 24.56
CA PHE A 12 -62.29 -9.30 23.27
C PHE A 12 -60.82 -8.92 23.45
N LEU A 13 -59.92 -9.85 23.16
CA LEU A 13 -58.50 -9.59 23.04
C LEU A 13 -58.29 -8.85 21.70
N ALA A 14 -58.29 -7.50 21.72
CA ALA A 14 -57.83 -6.72 20.60
C ALA A 14 -56.32 -6.88 20.49
N ILE A 15 -55.89 -7.74 19.59
CA ILE A 15 -54.48 -7.79 19.17
C ILE A 15 -54.22 -6.52 18.37
N VAL A 16 -53.67 -5.50 19.05
CA VAL A 16 -53.05 -4.37 18.38
C VAL A 16 -51.76 -4.90 17.77
N MET A 17 -51.82 -5.33 16.52
CA MET A 17 -50.64 -5.44 15.70
C MET A 17 -50.11 -4.01 15.53
N SER A 18 -49.22 -3.58 16.39
CA SER A 18 -48.30 -2.47 16.09
C SER A 18 -47.41 -2.93 14.96
N ALA A 19 -47.89 -2.73 13.71
CA ALA A 19 -46.97 -2.70 12.57
C ALA A 19 -45.97 -1.57 12.92
N THR A 20 -44.79 -1.93 13.39
CA THR A 20 -43.64 -1.03 13.35
C THR A 20 -43.46 -0.72 11.88
N ALA A 21 -44.03 0.43 11.44
CA ALA A 21 -43.69 0.98 10.13
C ALA A 21 -42.17 1.19 10.19
N GLN A 22 -41.45 0.25 9.62
CA GLN A 22 -40.01 0.45 9.33
C GLN A 22 -40.03 1.72 8.47
N ALA A 23 -39.41 2.80 8.98
CA ALA A 23 -39.33 4.03 8.23
C ALA A 23 -38.67 3.70 6.90
N GLN A 24 -39.47 3.74 5.83
CA GLN A 24 -38.96 3.52 4.47
C GLN A 24 -37.91 4.58 4.22
N ASN A 25 -36.75 4.18 3.69
CA ASN A 25 -35.73 5.12 3.26
C ASN A 25 -36.39 6.14 2.30
N PRO A 26 -36.10 7.44 2.46
CA PRO A 26 -36.64 8.43 1.55
C PRO A 26 -36.23 8.11 0.11
N THR A 27 -37.16 8.20 -0.83
CA THR A 27 -36.95 7.94 -2.26
C THR A 27 -36.82 9.24 -3.07
N SER A 28 -36.87 10.39 -2.44
CA SER A 28 -36.66 11.70 -3.06
C SER A 28 -36.30 12.76 -2.03
N GLY A 29 -35.74 13.87 -2.47
CA GLY A 29 -35.39 14.98 -1.61
C GLY A 29 -34.58 16.06 -2.32
N THR A 30 -33.92 16.88 -1.53
CA THR A 30 -33.06 17.96 -2.01
C THR A 30 -31.58 17.67 -1.65
N ALA A 31 -30.67 18.20 -2.47
CA ALA A 31 -29.24 18.13 -2.30
C ALA A 31 -28.63 19.51 -2.63
N GLY A 32 -28.75 20.46 -1.70
CA GLY A 32 -28.44 21.88 -1.96
C GLY A 32 -29.39 22.47 -3.02
N PRO A 33 -28.87 23.02 -4.14
CA PRO A 33 -29.67 23.57 -5.22
C PRO A 33 -30.29 22.49 -6.13
N LEU A 34 -29.99 21.22 -5.88
CA LEU A 34 -30.42 20.09 -6.67
C LEU A 34 -31.55 19.33 -5.98
N THR A 35 -32.30 18.56 -6.79
CA THR A 35 -33.29 17.59 -6.33
C THR A 35 -32.85 16.19 -6.76
N TRP A 36 -33.25 15.19 -6.01
CA TRP A 36 -33.00 13.81 -6.36
C TRP A 36 -34.25 12.94 -6.20
N LYS A 37 -34.36 11.92 -7.01
CA LYS A 37 -35.41 10.94 -6.97
C LYS A 37 -34.85 9.55 -7.25
N TYR A 38 -35.26 8.58 -6.44
CA TYR A 38 -34.90 7.17 -6.60
C TYR A 38 -36.12 6.36 -7.00
N ASP A 39 -36.06 5.68 -8.13
CA ASP A 39 -37.06 4.74 -8.60
C ASP A 39 -36.72 3.35 -8.08
N THR A 40 -37.57 2.82 -7.19
CA THR A 40 -37.36 1.51 -6.56
C THR A 40 -37.57 0.35 -7.53
N GLY A 41 -38.30 0.54 -8.61
CA GLY A 41 -38.55 -0.49 -9.62
C GLY A 41 -37.35 -0.67 -10.56
N THR A 42 -36.80 0.42 -11.07
CA THR A 42 -35.65 0.41 -11.98
C THR A 42 -34.33 0.49 -11.23
N LYS A 43 -34.34 0.81 -9.93
CA LYS A 43 -33.12 1.06 -9.10
C LYS A 43 -32.30 2.24 -9.59
N THR A 44 -32.97 3.23 -10.22
CA THR A 44 -32.34 4.40 -10.82
C THR A 44 -32.42 5.61 -9.89
N LEU A 45 -31.28 6.23 -9.60
CA LEU A 45 -31.20 7.52 -8.91
C LEU A 45 -31.04 8.61 -9.96
N THR A 46 -32.01 9.53 -10.06
CA THR A 46 -31.98 10.71 -10.92
C THR A 46 -31.67 11.95 -10.07
N ILE A 47 -30.72 12.77 -10.52
CA ILE A 47 -30.37 14.05 -9.90
C ILE A 47 -30.54 15.15 -10.92
N SER A 48 -31.33 16.17 -10.56
CA SER A 48 -31.74 17.27 -11.44
C SER A 48 -31.59 18.62 -10.75
N GLY A 49 -31.67 19.69 -11.54
CA GLY A 49 -31.53 21.08 -11.05
C GLY A 49 -30.37 21.80 -11.70
N LYS A 50 -29.96 22.94 -11.10
CA LYS A 50 -28.86 23.77 -11.65
C LYS A 50 -27.84 24.06 -10.58
N GLY A 51 -26.56 23.82 -10.89
CA GLY A 51 -25.42 24.09 -10.00
C GLY A 51 -24.69 22.82 -9.55
N GLU A 52 -23.87 22.95 -8.54
CA GLU A 52 -23.02 21.88 -7.99
C GLU A 52 -23.71 21.15 -6.83
N MET A 53 -23.42 19.87 -6.67
CA MET A 53 -23.73 19.16 -5.44
C MET A 53 -22.93 19.77 -4.29
N PRO A 54 -23.56 20.03 -3.13
CA PRO A 54 -22.81 20.48 -1.95
C PRO A 54 -21.95 19.32 -1.41
N ASN A 55 -20.90 19.63 -0.67
CA ASN A 55 -20.20 18.62 0.10
C ASN A 55 -21.10 18.11 1.24
N PHE A 56 -21.21 16.78 1.33
CA PHE A 56 -22.07 16.12 2.31
C PHE A 56 -21.26 15.71 3.54
N ASN A 57 -21.28 16.50 4.62
CA ASN A 57 -20.50 16.22 5.85
C ASN A 57 -20.90 14.91 6.54
N ASN A 58 -22.15 14.46 6.36
CA ASN A 58 -22.70 13.25 6.99
C ASN A 58 -23.11 12.18 5.98
N GLY A 59 -22.52 12.19 4.78
CA GLY A 59 -22.90 11.35 3.66
C GLY A 59 -24.02 11.96 2.81
N SER A 60 -24.10 11.49 1.56
CA SER A 60 -25.10 11.99 0.59
C SER A 60 -26.53 11.68 1.05
N PRO A 61 -27.56 12.45 0.62
CA PRO A 61 -28.95 12.20 0.99
C PRO A 61 -29.46 10.80 0.58
N TRP A 62 -28.83 10.16 -0.39
CA TRP A 62 -29.12 8.79 -0.86
C TRP A 62 -28.19 7.73 -0.27
N ASN A 63 -27.41 8.06 0.77
CA ASN A 63 -26.43 7.14 1.34
C ASN A 63 -27.05 5.83 1.87
N THR A 64 -28.32 5.86 2.34
CA THR A 64 -29.05 4.67 2.79
C THR A 64 -29.47 3.75 1.63
N LEU A 65 -29.46 4.25 0.39
CA LEU A 65 -29.86 3.54 -0.83
C LEU A 65 -28.65 3.04 -1.64
N LYS A 66 -27.42 3.40 -1.26
CA LYS A 66 -26.22 3.17 -2.07
C LYS A 66 -25.97 1.71 -2.47
N GLU A 67 -26.38 0.75 -1.61
CA GLU A 67 -26.24 -0.68 -1.91
C GLU A 67 -27.31 -1.19 -2.89
N GLU A 68 -28.34 -0.37 -3.19
CA GLU A 68 -29.42 -0.72 -4.08
C GLU A 68 -29.37 0.00 -5.42
N ILE A 69 -28.71 1.16 -5.49
CA ILE A 69 -28.62 2.00 -6.70
C ILE A 69 -27.84 1.24 -7.77
N LYS A 70 -28.50 0.97 -8.91
CA LYS A 70 -27.89 0.36 -10.09
C LYS A 70 -27.51 1.38 -11.15
N ASP A 71 -28.34 2.41 -11.32
CA ASP A 71 -28.13 3.43 -12.32
C ASP A 71 -28.19 4.81 -11.70
N VAL A 72 -27.27 5.68 -12.11
CA VAL A 72 -27.28 7.11 -11.77
C VAL A 72 -27.46 7.91 -13.05
N VAL A 73 -28.47 8.78 -13.06
CA VAL A 73 -28.70 9.75 -14.12
C VAL A 73 -28.56 11.14 -13.54
N ILE A 74 -27.56 11.88 -14.01
CA ILE A 74 -27.37 13.29 -13.69
C ILE A 74 -27.83 14.10 -14.87
N GLU A 75 -28.83 14.94 -14.67
CA GLU A 75 -29.47 15.72 -15.74
C GLU A 75 -28.71 17.02 -16.07
N GLU A 76 -29.00 17.58 -17.25
CA GLU A 76 -28.43 18.85 -17.69
C GLU A 76 -28.74 19.99 -16.70
N GLY A 77 -27.74 20.84 -16.46
CA GLY A 77 -27.75 21.93 -15.49
C GLY A 77 -26.95 21.60 -14.23
N VAL A 78 -26.72 20.34 -13.90
CA VAL A 78 -25.78 19.95 -12.84
C VAL A 78 -24.37 20.17 -13.34
N THR A 79 -23.56 20.92 -12.56
CA THR A 79 -22.20 21.34 -12.98
C THR A 79 -21.09 20.67 -12.18
N GLY A 80 -21.38 20.10 -11.01
CA GLY A 80 -20.37 19.46 -10.18
C GLY A 80 -20.92 18.28 -9.38
N ILE A 81 -20.11 17.21 -9.27
CA ILE A 81 -20.31 16.08 -8.37
C ILE A 81 -19.38 16.31 -7.18
N SER A 82 -19.92 16.29 -5.96
CA SER A 82 -19.14 16.57 -4.74
C SER A 82 -18.24 15.41 -4.33
N TRP A 83 -17.39 15.67 -3.35
CA TRP A 83 -16.57 14.66 -2.68
C TRP A 83 -17.44 13.48 -2.22
N GLY A 84 -17.02 12.26 -2.56
CA GLY A 84 -17.61 11.02 -2.08
C GLY A 84 -19.09 10.81 -2.39
N ALA A 85 -19.71 11.57 -3.33
CA ALA A 85 -21.16 11.58 -3.55
C ALA A 85 -21.77 10.20 -3.75
N PHE A 86 -21.06 9.27 -4.42
CA PHE A 86 -21.48 7.90 -4.70
C PHE A 86 -20.52 6.86 -4.12
N THR A 87 -19.65 7.27 -3.17
CA THR A 87 -18.70 6.33 -2.56
C THR A 87 -19.42 5.13 -1.95
N GLY A 88 -18.99 3.92 -2.36
CA GLY A 88 -19.52 2.66 -1.86
C GLY A 88 -20.88 2.28 -2.45
N ALA A 89 -21.31 2.88 -3.55
CA ALA A 89 -22.45 2.41 -4.32
C ALA A 89 -22.06 1.13 -5.09
N ARG A 90 -21.95 0.02 -4.37
CA ARG A 90 -21.37 -1.23 -4.89
C ARG A 90 -22.16 -1.87 -6.00
N ALA A 91 -23.49 -1.67 -6.01
CA ALA A 91 -24.39 -2.19 -7.04
C ALA A 91 -24.47 -1.30 -8.29
N LEU A 92 -23.81 -0.12 -8.29
CA LEU A 92 -23.86 0.84 -9.39
C LEU A 92 -23.23 0.26 -10.66
N GLU A 93 -24.06 0.03 -11.69
CA GLU A 93 -23.70 -0.56 -12.97
C GLU A 93 -23.41 0.50 -14.04
N SER A 94 -24.17 1.61 -14.03
CA SER A 94 -24.06 2.68 -15.02
C SER A 94 -24.23 4.08 -14.46
N VAL A 95 -23.55 5.05 -15.11
CA VAL A 95 -23.65 6.47 -14.79
C VAL A 95 -23.80 7.27 -16.08
N THR A 96 -24.87 8.07 -16.17
CA THR A 96 -25.08 9.06 -17.23
C THR A 96 -24.74 10.44 -16.71
N LEU A 97 -23.77 11.09 -17.33
CA LEU A 97 -23.28 12.43 -16.96
C LEU A 97 -23.68 13.46 -18.03
N PRO A 98 -24.14 14.67 -17.64
CA PRO A 98 -24.55 15.71 -18.57
C PRO A 98 -23.35 16.47 -19.18
N LYS A 99 -23.57 17.14 -20.29
CA LYS A 99 -22.54 18.01 -20.91
C LYS A 99 -22.22 19.25 -20.08
N SER A 100 -23.16 19.70 -19.23
CA SER A 100 -22.98 20.80 -18.30
C SER A 100 -22.01 20.50 -17.15
N LEU A 101 -21.66 19.21 -16.93
CA LEU A 101 -20.77 18.81 -15.85
C LEU A 101 -19.36 19.29 -16.08
N THR A 102 -18.78 20.00 -15.13
CA THR A 102 -17.42 20.54 -15.20
C THR A 102 -16.46 19.88 -14.21
N LYS A 103 -17.01 19.28 -13.14
CA LYS A 103 -16.23 18.74 -12.03
C LYS A 103 -16.74 17.38 -11.55
N ILE A 104 -15.82 16.44 -11.36
CA ILE A 104 -16.03 15.18 -10.64
C ILE A 104 -15.15 15.24 -9.38
N GLY A 105 -15.75 15.24 -8.19
CA GLY A 105 -15.07 15.41 -6.91
C GLY A 105 -14.16 14.24 -6.55
N GLU A 106 -13.32 14.47 -5.55
CA GLU A 106 -12.48 13.42 -4.99
C GLU A 106 -13.34 12.26 -4.47
N SER A 107 -12.91 11.02 -4.72
CA SER A 107 -13.58 9.79 -4.30
C SER A 107 -15.05 9.67 -4.75
N ALA A 108 -15.51 10.48 -5.71
CA ALA A 108 -16.92 10.59 -6.08
C ALA A 108 -17.59 9.24 -6.40
N PHE A 109 -16.88 8.33 -7.06
CA PHE A 109 -17.31 6.98 -7.42
C PHE A 109 -16.42 5.89 -6.83
N SER A 110 -15.69 6.19 -5.76
CA SER A 110 -14.84 5.18 -5.11
C SER A 110 -15.67 4.01 -4.58
N PHE A 111 -15.15 2.78 -4.70
CA PHE A 111 -15.86 1.54 -4.31
C PHE A 111 -17.18 1.28 -5.06
N CYS A 112 -17.33 1.78 -6.29
CA CYS A 112 -18.43 1.39 -7.17
C CYS A 112 -18.07 0.09 -7.90
N ASN A 113 -18.16 -1.03 -7.18
CA ASN A 113 -17.57 -2.31 -7.60
C ASN A 113 -18.25 -2.93 -8.85
N SER A 114 -19.47 -2.54 -9.20
CA SER A 114 -20.18 -3.03 -10.38
C SER A 114 -20.08 -2.10 -11.61
N LEU A 115 -19.48 -0.91 -11.46
CA LEU A 115 -19.36 0.07 -12.53
C LEU A 115 -18.34 -0.42 -13.59
N SER A 116 -18.85 -0.80 -14.77
CA SER A 116 -18.00 -1.44 -15.80
C SER A 116 -17.31 -0.47 -16.75
N SER A 117 -17.87 0.71 -16.94
CA SER A 117 -17.27 1.77 -17.77
C SER A 117 -17.67 3.16 -17.29
N MET A 118 -16.85 4.15 -17.60
CA MET A 118 -17.14 5.55 -17.30
C MET A 118 -16.94 6.40 -18.57
N THR A 119 -17.97 7.20 -18.91
CA THR A 119 -17.88 8.18 -19.99
C THR A 119 -17.70 9.58 -19.41
N ILE A 120 -16.61 10.25 -19.76
CA ILE A 120 -16.30 11.61 -19.32
C ILE A 120 -16.80 12.60 -20.39
N PRO A 121 -17.80 13.45 -20.10
CA PRO A 121 -18.37 14.39 -21.04
C PRO A 121 -17.40 15.51 -21.44
N GLU A 122 -17.75 16.24 -22.51
CA GLU A 122 -16.98 17.37 -23.06
C GLU A 122 -16.74 18.48 -22.04
N GLY A 123 -17.69 18.71 -21.10
CA GLY A 123 -17.63 19.81 -20.12
C GLY A 123 -16.63 19.58 -18.98
N VAL A 124 -16.28 18.33 -18.68
CA VAL A 124 -15.45 18.01 -17.48
C VAL A 124 -14.03 18.53 -17.65
N LYS A 125 -13.62 19.37 -16.68
CA LYS A 125 -12.29 19.99 -16.60
C LYS A 125 -11.52 19.58 -15.35
N GLU A 126 -12.20 19.05 -14.35
CA GLU A 126 -11.59 18.61 -13.08
C GLU A 126 -12.08 17.22 -12.69
N ILE A 127 -11.12 16.32 -12.38
CA ILE A 127 -11.38 15.01 -11.80
C ILE A 127 -10.49 14.88 -10.57
N GLY A 128 -11.12 14.72 -9.40
CA GLY A 128 -10.44 14.62 -8.12
C GLY A 128 -9.70 13.30 -7.94
N SER A 129 -8.77 13.28 -7.01
CA SER A 129 -8.02 12.07 -6.65
C SER A 129 -8.98 10.96 -6.21
N MET A 130 -8.62 9.71 -6.48
CA MET A 130 -9.42 8.53 -6.10
C MET A 130 -10.86 8.50 -6.66
N ALA A 131 -11.23 9.39 -7.60
CA ALA A 131 -12.61 9.49 -8.09
C ALA A 131 -13.19 8.14 -8.53
N PHE A 132 -12.36 7.24 -9.04
CA PHE A 132 -12.74 5.91 -9.54
C PHE A 132 -11.94 4.77 -8.89
N SER A 133 -11.35 5.00 -7.71
CA SER A 133 -10.57 3.97 -7.01
C SER A 133 -11.48 2.85 -6.51
N PHE A 134 -10.95 1.62 -6.50
CA PHE A 134 -11.69 0.42 -6.04
C PHE A 134 -12.97 0.12 -6.84
N CYS A 135 -13.02 0.54 -8.11
CA CYS A 135 -14.07 0.14 -9.04
C CYS A 135 -13.70 -1.19 -9.69
N ASP A 136 -13.98 -2.30 -8.98
CA ASP A 136 -13.47 -3.64 -9.34
C ASP A 136 -14.02 -4.20 -10.67
N ALA A 137 -15.06 -3.61 -11.25
CA ALA A 137 -15.58 -3.98 -12.57
C ALA A 137 -15.13 -3.03 -13.69
N LEU A 138 -14.45 -1.91 -13.38
CA LEU A 138 -14.14 -0.88 -14.35
C LEU A 138 -13.07 -1.36 -15.35
N VAL A 139 -13.46 -1.52 -16.61
CA VAL A 139 -12.57 -2.02 -17.68
C VAL A 139 -12.12 -0.93 -18.64
N ARG A 140 -12.79 0.22 -18.67
CA ARG A 140 -12.45 1.31 -19.59
C ARG A 140 -13.04 2.66 -19.20
N PHE A 141 -12.31 3.70 -19.60
CA PHE A 141 -12.82 5.06 -19.70
C PHE A 141 -13.10 5.40 -21.17
N ASN A 142 -14.22 6.06 -21.41
CA ASN A 142 -14.51 6.76 -22.67
C ASN A 142 -14.44 8.26 -22.38
N VAL A 143 -13.84 9.04 -23.28
CA VAL A 143 -13.79 10.49 -23.15
C VAL A 143 -14.38 11.09 -24.41
N ASP A 144 -15.32 12.03 -24.25
CA ASP A 144 -15.89 12.75 -25.40
C ASP A 144 -14.78 13.41 -26.21
N ALA A 145 -14.87 13.28 -27.55
CA ALA A 145 -13.85 13.82 -28.46
C ALA A 145 -13.66 15.34 -28.33
N ALA A 146 -14.75 16.06 -27.98
CA ALA A 146 -14.75 17.50 -27.75
C ALA A 146 -14.18 17.89 -26.37
N ASN A 147 -13.90 16.94 -25.46
CA ASN A 147 -13.29 17.25 -24.17
C ASN A 147 -11.91 17.87 -24.37
N THR A 148 -11.67 19.02 -23.73
CA THR A 148 -10.42 19.78 -23.86
C THR A 148 -9.40 19.51 -22.76
N ALA A 149 -9.79 18.86 -21.68
CA ALA A 149 -8.95 18.60 -20.51
C ALA A 149 -8.43 17.15 -20.44
N TYR A 150 -9.22 16.19 -20.95
CA TYR A 150 -8.93 14.76 -20.84
C TYR A 150 -9.02 14.04 -22.18
N THR A 151 -8.41 12.87 -22.23
CA THR A 151 -8.50 11.91 -23.34
C THR A 151 -8.41 10.49 -22.80
N SER A 152 -8.89 9.53 -23.58
CA SER A 152 -8.68 8.10 -23.29
C SER A 152 -7.78 7.50 -24.36
N VAL A 153 -6.82 6.69 -23.94
CA VAL A 153 -5.95 5.88 -24.81
C VAL A 153 -6.14 4.42 -24.38
N ASP A 154 -6.66 3.59 -25.26
CA ASP A 154 -6.94 2.17 -24.98
C ASP A 154 -7.76 1.93 -23.71
N GLY A 155 -8.67 2.86 -23.39
CA GLY A 155 -9.50 2.80 -22.18
C GLY A 155 -8.86 3.36 -20.93
N VAL A 156 -7.61 3.80 -20.97
CA VAL A 156 -6.90 4.44 -19.84
C VAL A 156 -7.09 5.95 -19.89
N LEU A 157 -7.37 6.58 -18.76
CA LEU A 157 -7.64 8.01 -18.65
C LEU A 157 -6.36 8.81 -18.51
N PHE A 158 -6.19 9.81 -19.37
CA PHE A 158 -5.07 10.75 -19.38
C PHE A 158 -5.58 12.21 -19.39
N ASP A 159 -4.70 13.14 -19.04
CA ASP A 159 -4.89 14.53 -19.46
C ASP A 159 -4.87 14.66 -21.00
N LYS A 160 -5.38 15.75 -21.54
CA LYS A 160 -5.49 15.95 -23.00
C LYS A 160 -4.15 15.87 -23.72
N GLY A 161 -3.09 16.33 -23.07
CA GLY A 161 -1.72 16.30 -23.60
C GLY A 161 -1.04 14.94 -23.51
N LYS A 162 -1.65 13.96 -22.86
CA LYS A 162 -1.08 12.64 -22.55
C LYS A 162 0.21 12.72 -21.73
N LYS A 163 0.40 13.84 -21.02
CA LYS A 163 1.55 14.05 -20.14
C LYS A 163 1.35 13.41 -18.78
N LYS A 164 0.08 13.28 -18.37
CA LYS A 164 -0.30 12.76 -17.08
C LYS A 164 -1.27 11.58 -17.23
N LEU A 165 -0.88 10.40 -16.74
CA LEU A 165 -1.75 9.25 -16.59
C LEU A 165 -2.59 9.46 -15.33
N ILE A 166 -3.91 9.63 -15.50
CA ILE A 166 -4.84 9.95 -14.40
C ILE A 166 -5.35 8.69 -13.70
N CYS A 167 -5.83 7.72 -14.49
CA CYS A 167 -6.41 6.49 -13.92
C CYS A 167 -6.35 5.34 -14.94
N TYR A 168 -5.79 4.23 -14.51
CA TYR A 168 -5.87 2.95 -15.20
C TYR A 168 -7.11 2.19 -14.69
N PRO A 169 -7.96 1.63 -15.56
CA PRO A 169 -9.13 0.88 -15.14
C PRO A 169 -8.73 -0.45 -14.48
N GLY A 170 -9.03 -0.60 -13.18
CA GLY A 170 -8.50 -1.68 -12.34
C GLY A 170 -8.86 -3.10 -12.79
N SER A 171 -9.93 -3.26 -13.58
CA SER A 171 -10.42 -4.54 -14.11
C SER A 171 -10.19 -4.74 -15.60
N SER A 172 -9.32 -3.95 -16.22
CA SER A 172 -8.82 -4.31 -17.56
C SER A 172 -8.35 -5.78 -17.57
N ASN A 173 -8.59 -6.46 -18.67
CA ASN A 173 -8.16 -7.85 -18.84
C ASN A 173 -6.65 -7.99 -19.08
N ASP A 174 -5.94 -6.88 -19.13
CA ASP A 174 -4.51 -6.86 -19.38
C ASP A 174 -3.73 -7.46 -18.22
N THR A 175 -2.75 -8.28 -18.54
CA THR A 175 -1.76 -8.76 -17.57
C THR A 175 -0.47 -7.95 -17.60
N ALA A 176 -0.28 -7.13 -18.64
CA ALA A 176 0.84 -6.22 -18.79
C ALA A 176 0.37 -4.91 -19.44
N TYR A 177 0.94 -3.79 -19.02
CA TYR A 177 0.66 -2.48 -19.60
C TYR A 177 1.94 -1.69 -19.83
N THR A 178 2.10 -1.18 -21.03
CA THR A 178 3.18 -0.25 -21.35
C THR A 178 2.61 1.17 -21.42
N ILE A 179 3.06 2.02 -20.52
CA ILE A 179 2.64 3.43 -20.49
C ILE A 179 3.15 4.12 -21.74
N PRO A 180 2.32 4.88 -22.46
CA PRO A 180 2.71 5.56 -23.69
C PRO A 180 3.91 6.49 -23.51
N THR A 181 4.79 6.53 -24.52
CA THR A 181 5.89 7.49 -24.57
C THR A 181 5.36 8.92 -24.55
N GLY A 182 6.09 9.82 -23.87
CA GLY A 182 5.67 11.20 -23.67
C GLY A 182 4.87 11.43 -22.38
N THR A 183 4.50 10.37 -21.63
CA THR A 183 3.95 10.51 -20.27
C THR A 183 5.06 10.97 -19.33
N GLU A 184 4.79 12.00 -18.54
CA GLU A 184 5.73 12.65 -17.62
C GLU A 184 5.37 12.39 -16.14
N GLU A 185 4.08 12.21 -15.84
CA GLU A 185 3.55 12.02 -14.49
C GLU A 185 2.61 10.82 -14.41
N ILE A 186 2.80 10.01 -13.38
CA ILE A 186 1.82 9.01 -12.92
C ILE A 186 1.08 9.62 -11.74
N ALA A 187 -0.22 9.87 -11.90
CA ALA A 187 -1.03 10.57 -10.91
C ALA A 187 -1.19 9.79 -9.60
N LYS A 188 -1.64 10.49 -8.56
CA LYS A 188 -2.03 9.87 -7.29
C LYS A 188 -3.07 8.79 -7.53
N TYR A 189 -2.83 7.60 -6.97
CA TYR A 189 -3.71 6.43 -7.07
C TYR A 189 -3.98 5.94 -8.51
N ALA A 190 -3.15 6.31 -9.49
CA ALA A 190 -3.42 6.03 -10.91
C ALA A 190 -3.59 4.55 -11.24
N PHE A 191 -2.87 3.65 -10.59
CA PHE A 191 -2.97 2.18 -10.72
C PHE A 191 -3.46 1.52 -9.43
N ASN A 192 -4.10 2.30 -8.54
CA ASN A 192 -4.58 1.73 -7.29
C ASN A 192 -5.48 0.52 -7.54
N HIS A 193 -5.20 -0.60 -6.85
CA HIS A 193 -5.97 -1.84 -6.92
C HIS A 193 -5.96 -2.56 -8.28
N CYS A 194 -4.96 -2.31 -9.14
CA CYS A 194 -4.80 -3.02 -10.42
C CYS A 194 -4.21 -4.43 -10.19
N TYR A 195 -4.99 -5.33 -9.62
CA TYR A 195 -4.51 -6.65 -9.15
C TYR A 195 -4.21 -7.65 -10.27
N ARG A 196 -4.63 -7.41 -11.52
CA ARG A 196 -4.37 -8.29 -12.68
C ARG A 196 -3.04 -8.01 -13.36
N LEU A 197 -2.55 -6.76 -13.28
CA LEU A 197 -1.30 -6.37 -13.91
C LEU A 197 -0.11 -7.04 -13.22
N SER A 198 0.57 -7.91 -13.93
CA SER A 198 1.82 -8.54 -13.48
C SER A 198 3.07 -7.78 -13.90
N ALA A 199 2.95 -6.93 -14.94
CA ALA A 199 4.01 -6.09 -15.45
C ALA A 199 3.50 -4.70 -15.85
N ILE A 200 4.22 -3.66 -15.47
CA ILE A 200 4.00 -2.28 -15.89
C ILE A 200 5.33 -1.73 -16.36
N THR A 201 5.36 -1.21 -17.60
CA THR A 201 6.57 -0.59 -18.16
C THR A 201 6.43 0.93 -18.12
N LEU A 202 7.32 1.58 -17.39
CA LEU A 202 7.48 3.03 -17.36
C LEU A 202 8.40 3.45 -18.50
N PRO A 203 7.98 4.34 -19.42
CA PRO A 203 8.86 4.85 -20.48
C PRO A 203 9.88 5.86 -19.93
N GLU A 204 10.97 6.04 -20.64
CA GLU A 204 11.81 7.21 -20.43
C GLU A 204 10.99 8.48 -20.69
N GLY A 205 11.15 9.49 -19.83
CA GLY A 205 10.33 10.71 -19.83
C GLY A 205 9.42 10.83 -18.62
N VAL A 206 9.04 9.70 -17.94
CA VAL A 206 8.36 9.77 -16.64
C VAL A 206 9.31 10.38 -15.63
N THR A 207 8.91 11.50 -15.05
CA THR A 207 9.69 12.24 -14.06
C THR A 207 9.10 12.15 -12.66
N GLN A 208 7.79 11.89 -12.54
CA GLN A 208 7.07 11.91 -11.28
C GLN A 208 6.15 10.69 -11.13
N ILE A 209 6.30 10.01 -9.99
CA ILE A 209 5.41 8.95 -9.51
C ILE A 209 4.77 9.47 -8.23
N LYS A 210 3.48 9.78 -8.29
CA LYS A 210 2.77 10.43 -7.19
C LYS A 210 2.31 9.47 -6.11
N HIS A 211 1.85 10.02 -5.00
CA HIS A 211 1.40 9.30 -3.81
C HIS A 211 0.49 8.11 -4.16
N SER A 212 0.81 6.92 -3.63
CA SER A 212 0.03 5.70 -3.82
C SER A 212 -0.23 5.32 -5.28
N ALA A 213 0.61 5.77 -6.23
CA ALA A 213 0.37 5.57 -7.66
C ALA A 213 0.15 4.11 -8.05
N PHE A 214 0.86 3.17 -7.44
CA PHE A 214 0.74 1.72 -7.64
C PHE A 214 0.30 0.98 -6.37
N LEU A 215 -0.36 1.67 -5.43
CA LEU A 215 -0.82 1.06 -4.18
C LEU A 215 -1.71 -0.16 -4.48
N ALA A 216 -1.43 -1.29 -3.81
CA ALA A 216 -2.18 -2.53 -3.94
C ALA A 216 -2.24 -3.10 -5.38
N CYS A 217 -1.22 -2.86 -6.20
CA CYS A 217 -1.00 -3.60 -7.45
C CYS A 217 -0.54 -5.03 -7.11
N MET A 218 -1.46 -5.85 -6.58
CA MET A 218 -1.13 -7.16 -6.00
C MET A 218 -0.58 -8.17 -7.00
N GLY A 219 -0.83 -7.96 -8.30
CA GLY A 219 -0.31 -8.78 -9.40
C GLY A 219 1.12 -8.47 -9.80
N LEU A 220 1.58 -7.22 -9.56
CA LEU A 220 2.86 -6.70 -10.04
C LEU A 220 4.04 -7.48 -9.43
N THR A 221 4.92 -7.99 -10.29
CA THR A 221 6.02 -8.88 -9.85
C THR A 221 7.37 -8.16 -9.73
N SER A 222 7.59 -7.15 -10.55
CA SER A 222 8.79 -6.33 -10.54
C SER A 222 8.49 -4.92 -11.06
N MET A 223 9.31 -3.95 -10.68
CA MET A 223 9.26 -2.58 -11.19
C MET A 223 10.66 -2.12 -11.58
N VAL A 224 10.77 -1.49 -12.75
CA VAL A 224 11.99 -0.81 -13.18
C VAL A 224 11.73 0.70 -13.15
N ILE A 225 12.50 1.42 -12.36
CA ILE A 225 12.45 2.89 -12.28
C ILE A 225 13.40 3.47 -13.35
N PRO A 226 12.89 4.19 -14.35
CA PRO A 226 13.71 4.78 -15.40
C PRO A 226 14.70 5.82 -14.87
N LYS A 227 15.73 6.12 -15.66
CA LYS A 227 16.71 7.18 -15.31
C LYS A 227 16.09 8.58 -15.22
N SER A 228 14.96 8.80 -15.91
CA SER A 228 14.25 10.09 -15.94
C SER A 228 13.48 10.41 -14.67
N VAL A 229 13.16 9.42 -13.82
CA VAL A 229 12.35 9.63 -12.60
C VAL A 229 13.13 10.45 -11.58
N LYS A 230 12.52 11.59 -11.18
CA LYS A 230 13.06 12.56 -10.24
C LYS A 230 12.34 12.56 -8.89
N GLU A 231 11.08 12.12 -8.87
CA GLU A 231 10.23 12.16 -7.70
C GLU A 231 9.42 10.86 -7.57
N ILE A 232 9.50 10.23 -6.42
CA ILE A 232 8.65 9.10 -6.00
C ILE A 232 8.08 9.49 -4.65
N GLU A 233 6.75 9.72 -4.61
CA GLU A 233 6.06 10.05 -3.37
C GLU A 233 5.79 8.80 -2.53
N GLU A 234 5.42 9.00 -1.27
CA GLU A 234 5.14 7.94 -0.30
C GLU A 234 4.08 6.94 -0.77
N GLN A 235 4.16 5.72 -0.28
CA GLN A 235 3.25 4.61 -0.58
C GLN A 235 3.18 4.20 -2.06
N ALA A 236 4.03 4.77 -2.93
CA ALA A 236 3.93 4.55 -4.37
C ALA A 236 3.80 3.07 -4.75
N PHE A 237 4.44 2.17 -4.02
CA PHE A 237 4.43 0.72 -4.24
C PHE A 237 3.95 -0.09 -3.03
N GLY A 238 3.22 0.53 -2.11
CA GLY A 238 2.69 -0.13 -0.92
C GLY A 238 1.73 -1.27 -1.28
N ASN A 239 1.70 -2.33 -0.46
CA ASN A 239 0.79 -3.48 -0.62
C ASN A 239 0.86 -4.20 -2.00
N CYS A 240 1.94 -4.06 -2.75
CA CYS A 240 2.18 -4.83 -3.97
C CYS A 240 2.69 -6.24 -3.61
N TRP A 241 1.81 -7.13 -3.21
CA TRP A 241 2.15 -8.39 -2.53
C TRP A 241 2.98 -9.39 -3.34
N LYS A 242 3.05 -9.25 -4.67
CA LYS A 242 3.92 -10.06 -5.53
C LYS A 242 5.18 -9.33 -5.96
N LEU A 243 5.29 -8.03 -5.65
CA LEU A 243 6.45 -7.23 -6.02
C LEU A 243 7.69 -7.72 -5.27
N SER A 244 8.54 -8.44 -5.97
CA SER A 244 9.74 -9.05 -5.39
C SER A 244 10.96 -8.14 -5.44
N ALA A 245 10.98 -7.19 -6.36
CA ALA A 245 12.08 -6.24 -6.52
C ALA A 245 11.63 -4.95 -7.21
N ILE A 246 12.21 -3.85 -6.75
CA ILE A 246 12.23 -2.56 -7.44
C ILE A 246 13.67 -2.32 -7.87
N THR A 247 13.91 -2.23 -9.19
CA THR A 247 15.23 -1.95 -9.74
C THR A 247 15.27 -0.53 -10.29
N VAL A 248 16.40 0.12 -10.16
CA VAL A 248 16.60 1.49 -10.67
C VAL A 248 17.58 1.43 -11.83
N ALA A 249 17.20 2.02 -12.96
CA ALA A 249 18.02 2.04 -14.16
C ALA A 249 19.34 2.80 -13.92
N GLU A 250 20.40 2.31 -14.55
CA GLU A 250 21.70 2.98 -14.53
C GLU A 250 21.57 4.42 -15.06
N GLY A 251 22.24 5.34 -14.38
CA GLY A 251 22.17 6.77 -14.71
C GLY A 251 21.03 7.54 -14.03
N ASN A 252 20.14 6.90 -13.25
CA ASN A 252 19.23 7.65 -12.37
C ASN A 252 20.02 8.43 -11.32
N THR A 253 19.71 9.72 -11.14
CA THR A 253 20.43 10.65 -10.27
C THR A 253 19.84 10.74 -8.85
N GLU A 254 18.58 10.34 -8.67
CA GLU A 254 17.84 10.52 -7.41
C GLU A 254 17.72 9.23 -6.60
N TYR A 255 17.70 8.07 -7.28
CA TYR A 255 17.40 6.80 -6.67
C TYR A 255 18.42 5.72 -7.01
N THR A 256 18.45 4.68 -6.19
CA THR A 256 19.18 3.44 -6.42
C THR A 256 18.43 2.28 -5.78
N SER A 257 18.78 1.06 -6.15
CA SER A 257 18.28 -0.14 -5.48
C SER A 257 19.44 -1.00 -4.95
N VAL A 258 19.21 -1.64 -3.80
CA VAL A 258 20.12 -2.60 -3.21
C VAL A 258 19.32 -3.87 -2.97
N ASP A 259 19.69 -4.97 -3.63
CA ASP A 259 19.00 -6.26 -3.55
C ASP A 259 17.47 -6.17 -3.78
N GLY A 260 17.06 -5.27 -4.68
CA GLY A 260 15.65 -5.05 -5.02
C GLY A 260 14.89 -4.10 -4.09
N VAL A 261 15.51 -3.59 -3.04
CA VAL A 261 14.95 -2.59 -2.13
C VAL A 261 15.28 -1.18 -2.64
N LEU A 262 14.30 -0.29 -2.66
CA LEU A 262 14.43 1.09 -3.16
C LEU A 262 15.01 2.01 -2.09
N PHE A 263 16.03 2.76 -2.48
CA PHE A 263 16.68 3.79 -1.68
C PHE A 263 16.79 5.12 -2.44
N ASP A 264 17.03 6.21 -1.71
CA ASP A 264 17.57 7.42 -2.30
C ASP A 264 18.98 7.13 -2.90
N LYS A 265 19.46 8.00 -3.77
CA LYS A 265 20.76 7.80 -4.46
C LYS A 265 21.93 7.60 -3.52
N ALA A 266 21.96 8.32 -2.41
CA ALA A 266 23.01 8.25 -1.40
C ALA A 266 22.90 7.01 -0.50
N LYS A 267 21.83 6.20 -0.61
CA LYS A 267 21.49 5.07 0.26
C LYS A 267 21.31 5.48 1.73
N THR A 268 20.94 6.73 1.95
CA THR A 268 20.69 7.27 3.30
C THR A 268 19.25 7.09 3.74
N THR A 269 18.32 6.98 2.79
CA THR A 269 16.90 6.73 3.08
C THR A 269 16.44 5.41 2.43
N LEU A 270 15.93 4.48 3.24
CA LEU A 270 15.18 3.33 2.75
C LEU A 270 13.77 3.80 2.43
N MET A 271 13.41 3.80 1.14
CA MET A 271 12.14 4.33 0.67
C MET A 271 11.06 3.25 0.55
N GLN A 272 11.40 2.06 0.02
CA GLN A 272 10.43 0.98 -0.12
C GLN A 272 11.12 -0.39 -0.10
N PHE A 273 10.75 -1.19 0.86
CA PHE A 273 10.97 -2.64 0.88
C PHE A 273 9.79 -3.30 0.13
N PRO A 274 10.02 -4.03 -0.96
CA PRO A 274 8.93 -4.64 -1.73
C PRO A 274 8.15 -5.66 -0.92
N ALA A 275 6.81 -5.57 -0.96
CA ALA A 275 5.94 -6.39 -0.12
C ALA A 275 6.03 -7.91 -0.42
N GLY A 276 6.45 -8.28 -1.62
CA GLY A 276 6.70 -9.66 -2.06
C GLY A 276 8.19 -10.02 -2.11
N HIS A 277 9.05 -9.28 -1.41
CA HIS A 277 10.49 -9.58 -1.38
C HIS A 277 10.73 -11.01 -0.88
N LYS A 278 11.71 -11.69 -1.49
CA LYS A 278 12.01 -13.10 -1.21
C LYS A 278 12.61 -13.36 0.18
N ASP A 279 13.29 -12.36 0.74
CA ASP A 279 13.97 -12.49 2.03
C ASP A 279 12.98 -12.20 3.16
N SER A 280 12.80 -13.19 4.03
CA SER A 280 11.98 -13.07 5.23
C SER A 280 12.74 -12.45 6.42
N ILE A 281 14.04 -12.28 6.28
CA ILE A 281 14.93 -11.65 7.26
C ILE A 281 15.68 -10.54 6.54
N TYR A 282 15.56 -9.32 7.04
CA TYR A 282 16.20 -8.18 6.42
C TYR A 282 17.03 -7.38 7.41
N THR A 283 18.27 -7.08 7.04
CA THR A 283 19.13 -6.18 7.78
C THR A 283 19.27 -4.89 7.01
N ILE A 284 18.84 -3.78 7.61
CA ILE A 284 18.99 -2.46 7.00
C ILE A 284 20.47 -2.15 6.85
N PRO A 285 20.95 -1.82 5.65
CA PRO A 285 22.34 -1.55 5.38
C PRO A 285 22.93 -0.47 6.28
N ASN A 286 24.19 -0.64 6.68
CA ASN A 286 24.94 0.42 7.37
C ASN A 286 25.00 1.66 6.48
N GLY A 287 24.98 2.84 7.09
CA GLY A 287 24.92 4.12 6.39
C GLY A 287 23.51 4.64 6.15
N THR A 288 22.47 3.78 6.23
CA THR A 288 21.07 4.23 6.20
C THR A 288 20.78 5.09 7.43
N LYS A 289 20.29 6.30 7.21
CA LYS A 289 19.97 7.30 8.26
C LYS A 289 18.49 7.37 8.56
N LYS A 290 17.65 7.01 7.58
CA LYS A 290 16.21 7.18 7.64
C LYS A 290 15.49 5.95 7.08
N ILE A 291 14.41 5.54 7.76
CA ILE A 291 13.41 4.63 7.25
C ILE A 291 12.20 5.49 6.90
N GLY A 292 11.85 5.56 5.62
CA GLY A 292 10.77 6.39 5.10
C GLY A 292 9.40 5.95 5.57
N GLY A 293 8.42 6.83 5.46
CA GLY A 293 7.02 6.53 5.72
C GLY A 293 6.53 5.39 4.84
N HIS A 294 5.81 4.44 5.46
CA HIS A 294 5.28 3.25 4.78
C HIS A 294 6.35 2.37 4.08
N ALA A 295 7.62 2.50 4.45
CA ALA A 295 8.73 1.82 3.77
C ALA A 295 8.60 0.29 3.75
N PHE A 296 7.97 -0.33 4.75
CA PHE A 296 7.69 -1.77 4.82
C PHE A 296 6.21 -2.11 4.66
N LEU A 297 5.39 -1.18 4.15
CA LEU A 297 3.94 -1.38 4.03
C LEU A 297 3.59 -2.68 3.29
N GLY A 298 2.92 -3.58 4.01
CA GLY A 298 2.44 -4.84 3.47
C GLY A 298 3.52 -5.90 3.22
N ALA A 299 4.71 -5.78 3.81
CA ALA A 299 5.79 -6.77 3.71
C ALA A 299 5.38 -8.10 4.36
N LYS A 300 4.52 -8.84 3.64
CA LYS A 300 3.73 -9.98 4.14
C LYS A 300 4.54 -11.19 4.59
N ASP A 301 5.75 -11.36 4.08
CA ASP A 301 6.61 -12.52 4.36
C ASP A 301 7.81 -12.15 5.25
N LEU A 302 7.94 -10.88 5.66
CA LEU A 302 9.01 -10.40 6.52
C LEU A 302 8.80 -10.89 7.96
N VAL A 303 9.77 -11.64 8.47
CA VAL A 303 9.72 -12.28 9.81
C VAL A 303 10.65 -11.57 10.79
N ALA A 304 11.79 -11.08 10.33
CA ALA A 304 12.74 -10.41 11.19
C ALA A 304 13.39 -9.21 10.50
N VAL A 305 13.57 -8.12 11.25
CA VAL A 305 14.27 -6.92 10.81
C VAL A 305 15.36 -6.55 11.81
N THR A 306 16.54 -6.22 11.29
CA THR A 306 17.61 -5.62 12.08
C THR A 306 17.82 -4.18 11.62
N ILE A 307 17.74 -3.23 12.55
CA ILE A 307 17.96 -1.81 12.32
C ILE A 307 19.35 -1.43 12.84
N SER A 308 20.18 -0.86 11.96
CA SER A 308 21.53 -0.44 12.32
C SER A 308 21.50 0.79 13.24
N ALA A 309 22.57 1.01 14.01
CA ALA A 309 22.73 2.19 14.86
C ALA A 309 22.87 3.51 14.07
N ASP A 310 23.09 3.42 12.75
CA ASP A 310 23.20 4.57 11.87
C ASP A 310 21.84 5.26 11.61
N VAL A 311 20.74 4.52 11.71
CA VAL A 311 19.38 5.07 11.53
C VAL A 311 19.10 6.09 12.64
N LYS A 312 18.62 7.26 12.28
CA LYS A 312 18.30 8.38 13.17
C LYS A 312 16.84 8.78 13.11
N GLU A 313 16.10 8.24 12.13
CA GLU A 313 14.70 8.58 11.91
C GLU A 313 13.93 7.36 11.41
N ILE A 314 12.76 7.12 11.99
CA ILE A 314 11.76 6.18 11.53
C ILE A 314 10.46 6.97 11.39
N GLU A 315 9.98 7.10 10.15
CA GLU A 315 8.80 7.89 9.88
C GLU A 315 7.51 7.16 10.23
N GLU A 316 6.43 7.88 10.08
CA GLU A 316 5.08 7.41 10.35
C GLU A 316 4.75 6.20 9.47
N TYR A 317 4.08 5.20 10.06
CA TYR A 317 3.64 3.97 9.37
C TYR A 317 4.75 3.16 8.69
N ALA A 318 6.02 3.39 9.03
CA ALA A 318 7.15 2.70 8.41
C ALA A 318 6.99 1.17 8.39
N PHE A 319 6.39 0.60 9.44
CA PHE A 319 6.14 -0.86 9.59
C PHE A 319 4.65 -1.19 9.61
N GLU A 320 3.87 -0.54 8.75
CA GLU A 320 2.43 -0.81 8.61
C GLU A 320 2.18 -2.16 7.92
N GLN A 321 1.22 -2.93 8.43
CA GLN A 321 0.78 -4.22 7.85
C GLN A 321 1.89 -5.27 7.67
N VAL A 322 2.88 -5.31 8.57
CA VAL A 322 3.93 -6.34 8.59
C VAL A 322 3.51 -7.54 9.46
N PHE A 323 2.42 -8.18 9.09
CA PHE A 323 1.70 -9.14 9.94
C PHE A 323 2.50 -10.37 10.38
N LYS A 324 3.55 -10.78 9.64
CA LYS A 324 4.38 -11.93 9.99
C LYS A 324 5.63 -11.58 10.79
N LEU A 325 5.88 -10.30 11.06
CA LEU A 325 7.03 -9.88 11.84
C LEU A 325 6.99 -10.50 13.24
N LYS A 326 8.08 -11.15 13.64
CA LYS A 326 8.27 -11.81 14.94
C LYS A 326 9.41 -11.24 15.74
N SER A 327 10.41 -10.66 15.04
CA SER A 327 11.61 -10.14 15.67
C SER A 327 12.02 -8.79 15.08
N LEU A 328 12.27 -7.83 15.95
CA LEU A 328 12.85 -6.55 15.62
C LEU A 328 14.10 -6.38 16.46
N THR A 329 15.26 -6.30 15.81
CA THR A 329 16.53 -6.05 16.50
C THR A 329 16.95 -4.62 16.24
N VAL A 330 17.27 -3.88 17.29
CA VAL A 330 17.78 -2.50 17.20
C VAL A 330 19.17 -2.43 17.82
N LYS A 331 20.04 -1.59 17.25
CA LYS A 331 21.44 -1.50 17.67
C LYS A 331 21.80 -0.20 18.41
N TRP A 332 20.81 0.60 18.82
CA TRP A 332 21.04 1.80 19.63
C TRP A 332 21.17 1.44 21.10
N GLU A 333 22.22 1.90 21.75
CA GLU A 333 22.41 1.77 23.22
C GLU A 333 21.34 2.56 24.01
N LYS A 334 20.85 3.65 23.43
CA LYS A 334 19.75 4.45 23.96
C LYS A 334 18.60 4.45 22.97
N PRO A 335 17.34 4.32 23.44
CA PRO A 335 16.18 4.33 22.56
C PRO A 335 16.14 5.58 21.68
N LEU A 336 15.96 5.39 20.38
CA LEU A 336 15.71 6.47 19.44
C LEU A 336 14.30 7.03 19.69
N SER A 337 14.16 8.36 19.69
CA SER A 337 12.83 8.98 19.64
C SER A 337 12.26 8.84 18.23
N ILE A 338 11.11 8.19 18.10
CA ILE A 338 10.46 7.89 16.83
C ILE A 338 9.01 8.37 16.84
N ASN A 339 8.39 8.45 15.66
CA ASN A 339 6.97 8.77 15.52
C ASN A 339 6.12 7.71 16.25
N GLU A 340 5.05 8.15 16.93
CA GLU A 340 4.16 7.27 17.69
C GLU A 340 3.43 6.25 16.80
N ASN A 341 3.23 6.56 15.53
CA ASN A 341 2.58 5.70 14.54
C ASN A 341 3.60 4.95 13.64
N ALA A 342 4.89 4.88 14.02
CA ALA A 342 5.91 4.17 13.23
C ALA A 342 5.58 2.68 13.06
N PHE A 343 4.87 2.10 14.00
CA PHE A 343 4.43 0.70 14.02
C PHE A 343 2.90 0.60 14.09
N ASP A 344 2.33 -0.39 13.39
CA ASP A 344 0.97 -0.83 13.67
C ASP A 344 0.81 -1.26 15.13
N LEU A 345 -0.37 -1.07 15.71
CA LEU A 345 -0.72 -1.49 17.08
C LEU A 345 -0.42 -2.98 17.34
N ASN A 346 -0.42 -3.81 16.32
CA ASN A 346 -0.15 -5.24 16.41
C ASN A 346 1.34 -5.56 16.52
N VAL A 347 2.23 -4.72 16.00
CA VAL A 347 3.68 -4.96 16.00
C VAL A 347 4.23 -5.00 17.43
N PRO A 348 4.03 -3.98 18.28
CA PRO A 348 4.53 -4.02 19.65
C PRO A 348 3.99 -5.19 20.48
N SER A 349 2.77 -5.65 20.15
CA SER A 349 2.09 -6.71 20.90
C SER A 349 2.62 -8.12 20.61
N ASN A 350 3.10 -8.36 19.38
CA ASN A 350 3.39 -9.70 18.86
C ASN A 350 4.87 -9.91 18.48
N VAL A 351 5.69 -8.86 18.54
CA VAL A 351 7.07 -8.86 18.09
C VAL A 351 8.01 -8.83 19.31
N THR A 352 9.03 -9.67 19.29
CA THR A 352 10.13 -9.58 20.26
C THR A 352 11.08 -8.47 19.82
N LEU A 353 11.21 -7.44 20.65
CA LEU A 353 12.21 -6.39 20.49
C LEU A 353 13.53 -6.84 21.13
N THR A 354 14.58 -6.95 20.34
CA THR A 354 15.93 -7.25 20.83
C THR A 354 16.76 -5.97 20.85
N VAL A 355 17.28 -5.63 22.03
CA VAL A 355 18.04 -4.39 22.27
C VAL A 355 19.49 -4.72 22.70
N PRO A 356 20.43 -3.79 22.64
CA PRO A 356 21.78 -3.99 23.16
C PRO A 356 21.78 -4.40 24.65
N LYS A 357 22.79 -5.15 25.04
CA LYS A 357 22.98 -5.58 26.45
C LYS A 357 23.02 -4.36 27.37
N GLY A 358 22.24 -4.40 28.46
CA GLY A 358 22.11 -3.32 29.44
C GLY A 358 21.13 -2.21 29.05
N ALA A 359 20.52 -2.26 27.85
CA ALA A 359 19.61 -1.21 27.37
C ALA A 359 18.12 -1.49 27.70
N LYS A 360 17.76 -2.72 28.12
CA LYS A 360 16.37 -3.14 28.31
C LYS A 360 15.54 -2.18 29.15
N ALA A 361 16.08 -1.73 30.29
CA ALA A 361 15.35 -0.83 31.20
C ALA A 361 15.03 0.53 30.52
N ALA A 362 15.96 1.06 29.72
CA ALA A 362 15.77 2.31 28.99
C ALA A 362 14.66 2.16 27.93
N TYR A 363 14.64 1.04 27.19
CA TYR A 363 13.61 0.78 26.18
C TYR A 363 12.23 0.55 26.81
N ALA A 364 12.16 -0.16 27.93
CA ALA A 364 10.91 -0.39 28.67
C ALA A 364 10.29 0.91 29.23
N ALA A 365 11.07 1.99 29.34
CA ALA A 365 10.60 3.29 29.83
C ALA A 365 10.37 4.31 28.69
N ALA A 366 10.90 4.07 27.49
CA ALA A 366 10.86 5.04 26.39
C ALA A 366 9.52 5.03 25.67
N PRO A 367 8.99 6.20 25.25
CA PRO A 367 7.79 6.29 24.43
C PRO A 367 7.88 5.40 23.18
N VAL A 368 6.77 4.83 22.73
CA VAL A 368 6.63 3.86 21.64
C VAL A 368 7.27 2.50 21.98
N TRP A 369 8.55 2.48 22.40
CA TRP A 369 9.28 1.25 22.70
C TRP A 369 8.72 0.48 23.90
N LYS A 370 8.17 1.16 24.90
CA LYS A 370 7.52 0.56 26.08
C LYS A 370 6.28 -0.27 25.74
N GLU A 371 5.71 -0.07 24.55
CA GLU A 371 4.53 -0.81 24.08
C GLU A 371 4.89 -2.24 23.63
N PHE A 372 6.19 -2.53 23.40
CA PHE A 372 6.66 -3.88 23.11
C PHE A 372 6.54 -4.77 24.33
N LYS A 373 5.65 -5.78 24.27
CA LYS A 373 5.40 -6.69 25.38
C LYS A 373 6.57 -7.63 25.69
N GLN A 374 7.44 -7.86 24.69
CA GLN A 374 8.59 -8.74 24.82
C GLN A 374 9.85 -7.96 24.44
N ILE A 375 10.63 -7.55 25.43
CA ILE A 375 11.94 -6.91 25.25
C ILE A 375 13.02 -7.85 25.78
N SER A 376 13.89 -8.29 24.89
CA SER A 376 15.07 -9.11 25.20
C SER A 376 16.36 -8.33 24.98
N GLU A 377 17.43 -8.73 25.62
CA GLU A 377 18.75 -8.19 25.37
C GLU A 377 19.54 -9.12 24.44
N SER A 378 20.35 -8.53 23.57
CA SER A 378 21.31 -9.31 22.79
C SER A 378 22.29 -10.00 23.74
N THR A 379 22.49 -11.29 23.55
CA THR A 379 23.44 -12.09 24.36
C THR A 379 24.89 -11.79 24.02
N VAL A 380 25.13 -11.10 22.91
CA VAL A 380 26.47 -10.70 22.47
C VAL A 380 26.59 -9.19 22.72
N GLY A 381 27.58 -8.78 23.52
CA GLY A 381 27.96 -7.37 23.65
C GLY A 381 28.22 -6.79 22.26
N ASN A 382 27.89 -5.50 22.08
CA ASN A 382 28.02 -4.75 20.81
C ASN A 382 29.50 -4.56 20.46
N THR A 383 30.25 -5.65 20.34
CA THR A 383 31.57 -5.62 19.71
C THR A 383 31.31 -5.55 18.21
N LEU A 384 31.27 -4.34 17.66
CA LEU A 384 31.58 -4.09 16.27
C LEU A 384 32.83 -4.92 15.95
N LEU A 385 32.65 -6.10 15.33
CA LEU A 385 33.76 -6.76 14.68
C LEU A 385 34.16 -5.82 13.53
N PRO A 386 35.33 -5.18 13.62
CA PRO A 386 35.80 -4.35 12.54
C PRO A 386 35.85 -5.21 11.29
N GLU A 387 35.36 -4.72 10.20
CA GLU A 387 35.23 -5.27 8.85
C GLU A 387 35.88 -6.64 8.61
N ALA A 388 35.14 -7.73 8.90
CA ALA A 388 35.51 -9.04 8.42
C ALA A 388 35.42 -9.04 6.89
N ARG A 389 36.46 -9.28 6.17
CA ARG A 389 36.40 -9.55 4.72
C ARG A 389 36.22 -11.05 4.53
N ILE A 390 35.16 -11.42 3.81
CA ILE A 390 34.84 -12.81 3.52
C ILE A 390 34.69 -12.91 2.00
N TYR A 391 35.55 -13.68 1.35
CA TYR A 391 35.53 -13.84 -0.10
C TYR A 391 36.09 -15.19 -0.52
N ALA A 392 35.81 -15.62 -1.73
CA ALA A 392 36.39 -16.81 -2.34
C ALA A 392 37.35 -16.44 -3.48
N ALA A 393 38.49 -17.11 -3.53
CA ALA A 393 39.42 -17.04 -4.63
C ALA A 393 40.20 -18.36 -4.76
N GLY A 394 40.48 -18.78 -6.00
CA GLY A 394 41.28 -19.96 -6.25
C GLY A 394 40.80 -21.24 -5.55
N GLY A 395 39.51 -21.46 -5.49
CA GLY A 395 38.92 -22.65 -4.85
C GLY A 395 38.99 -22.66 -3.32
N ARG A 396 39.22 -21.51 -2.69
CA ARG A 396 39.33 -21.37 -1.22
C ARG A 396 38.49 -20.22 -0.71
N LEU A 397 38.03 -20.36 0.56
CA LEU A 397 37.42 -19.29 1.34
C LEU A 397 38.51 -18.54 2.09
N TYR A 398 38.51 -17.22 1.98
CA TYR A 398 39.39 -16.29 2.71
C TYR A 398 38.55 -15.48 3.70
N LEU A 399 39.09 -15.37 4.92
CA LEU A 399 38.54 -14.61 6.03
C LEU A 399 39.63 -13.68 6.55
N THR A 400 39.39 -12.37 6.53
CA THR A 400 40.28 -11.42 7.19
C THR A 400 39.54 -10.82 8.37
N LEU A 401 40.00 -11.10 9.60
CA LEU A 401 39.38 -10.65 10.84
C LEU A 401 40.35 -9.71 11.59
N GLN A 402 39.83 -8.66 12.21
CA GLN A 402 40.62 -7.82 13.08
C GLN A 402 40.75 -8.38 14.50
N THR A 403 39.78 -9.17 14.95
CA THR A 403 39.79 -9.89 16.23
C THR A 403 39.37 -11.33 16.01
N ALA A 404 39.83 -12.23 16.89
CA ALA A 404 39.41 -13.63 16.83
C ALA A 404 37.87 -13.76 16.97
N ALA A 405 37.24 -14.57 16.11
CA ALA A 405 35.80 -14.76 16.11
C ALA A 405 35.39 -16.20 15.74
N PRO A 406 34.26 -16.69 16.24
CA PRO A 406 33.70 -17.96 15.81
C PRO A 406 33.20 -17.86 14.36
N VAL A 407 33.48 -18.87 13.58
CA VAL A 407 33.08 -19.00 12.17
C VAL A 407 32.24 -20.25 12.00
N GLY A 408 31.06 -20.11 11.39
CA GLY A 408 30.21 -21.20 10.95
C GLY A 408 30.08 -21.20 9.43
N ILE A 409 30.26 -22.33 8.79
CA ILE A 409 30.10 -22.52 7.36
C ILE A 409 28.94 -23.49 7.14
N TYR A 410 27.97 -23.10 6.32
CA TYR A 410 26.74 -23.87 6.08
C TYR A 410 26.50 -24.04 4.59
N THR A 411 25.80 -25.09 4.22
CA THR A 411 25.23 -25.22 2.88
C THR A 411 24.09 -24.23 2.70
N LEU A 412 23.63 -24.02 1.46
CA LEU A 412 22.44 -23.19 1.19
C LEU A 412 21.17 -23.66 1.91
N ASN A 413 21.10 -24.96 2.24
CA ASN A 413 19.97 -25.54 2.96
C ASN A 413 20.13 -25.47 4.50
N GLY A 414 21.12 -24.69 4.98
CA GLY A 414 21.33 -24.48 6.42
C GLY A 414 22.08 -25.62 7.14
N VAL A 415 22.56 -26.65 6.44
CA VAL A 415 23.32 -27.75 7.07
C VAL A 415 24.73 -27.24 7.41
N LEU A 416 25.13 -27.40 8.68
CA LEU A 416 26.46 -27.03 9.15
C LEU A 416 27.53 -27.91 8.47
N VAL A 417 28.45 -27.28 7.74
CA VAL A 417 29.60 -27.91 7.08
C VAL A 417 30.83 -27.90 8.00
N ARG A 418 31.08 -26.76 8.64
CA ARG A 418 32.25 -26.58 9.51
C ARG A 418 32.01 -25.44 10.51
N THR A 419 32.57 -25.59 11.72
CA THR A 419 32.69 -24.49 12.70
C THR A 419 34.08 -24.49 13.30
N PHE A 420 34.61 -23.28 13.55
CA PHE A 420 35.93 -23.09 14.16
C PHE A 420 36.05 -21.64 14.68
N SER A 421 37.07 -21.38 15.50
CA SER A 421 37.46 -20.03 15.88
C SER A 421 38.56 -19.54 14.96
N ALA A 422 38.33 -18.49 14.17
CA ALA A 422 39.37 -17.86 13.36
C ALA A 422 40.09 -16.84 14.18
N PRO A 423 41.45 -16.81 14.15
CA PRO A 423 42.26 -15.78 14.83
C PRO A 423 42.09 -14.41 14.14
N ALA A 424 42.60 -13.35 14.77
CA ALA A 424 42.83 -12.08 14.08
C ALA A 424 43.84 -12.25 12.94
N GLY A 425 43.62 -11.53 11.84
CA GLY A 425 44.38 -11.69 10.61
C GLY A 425 43.69 -12.52 9.55
N GLU A 426 44.43 -13.01 8.60
CA GLU A 426 43.91 -13.79 7.47
C GLU A 426 43.82 -15.28 7.83
N THR A 427 42.66 -15.89 7.55
CA THR A 427 42.43 -17.32 7.67
C THR A 427 41.92 -17.86 6.34
N THR A 428 42.52 -18.94 5.87
CA THR A 428 42.11 -19.61 4.62
C THR A 428 41.50 -20.97 4.92
N VAL A 429 40.36 -21.28 4.31
CA VAL A 429 39.63 -22.54 4.47
C VAL A 429 39.43 -23.19 3.10
N ALA A 430 39.92 -24.42 2.95
CA ALA A 430 39.61 -25.23 1.77
C ALA A 430 38.19 -25.79 1.93
N LEU A 431 37.38 -25.61 0.90
CA LEU A 431 36.02 -26.16 0.79
C LEU A 431 35.85 -26.81 -0.59
N PRO A 432 35.03 -27.85 -0.71
CA PRO A 432 34.62 -28.34 -2.01
C PRO A 432 33.96 -27.29 -2.86
N GLN A 433 33.96 -27.47 -4.20
CA GLN A 433 33.20 -26.60 -5.08
C GLN A 433 31.73 -26.56 -4.68
N GLY A 434 31.18 -25.37 -4.59
CA GLY A 434 29.78 -25.18 -4.15
C GLY A 434 29.50 -23.78 -3.65
N VAL A 435 28.24 -23.55 -3.26
CA VAL A 435 27.83 -22.28 -2.67
C VAL A 435 27.56 -22.48 -1.19
N TYR A 436 28.13 -21.61 -0.38
CA TYR A 436 28.12 -21.70 1.07
C TYR A 436 27.61 -20.39 1.70
N ILE A 437 27.01 -20.53 2.87
CA ILE A 437 26.72 -19.44 3.77
C ILE A 437 27.79 -19.44 4.85
N VAL A 438 28.56 -18.37 4.95
CA VAL A 438 29.63 -18.20 5.93
C VAL A 438 29.19 -17.20 6.98
N ARG A 439 29.11 -17.63 8.23
CA ARG A 439 28.76 -16.79 9.37
C ARG A 439 29.98 -16.53 10.22
N VAL A 440 30.27 -15.24 10.48
CA VAL A 440 31.33 -14.78 11.38
C VAL A 440 30.71 -13.84 12.42
N GLY A 441 30.52 -14.30 13.62
CA GLY A 441 29.69 -13.60 14.60
C GLY A 441 28.26 -13.43 14.08
N GLU A 442 27.81 -12.18 13.92
CA GLU A 442 26.49 -11.88 13.35
C GLU A 442 26.52 -11.65 11.82
N ARG A 443 27.69 -11.50 11.22
CA ARG A 443 27.83 -11.30 9.79
C ARG A 443 27.67 -12.60 9.05
N THR A 444 26.87 -12.58 8.01
CA THR A 444 26.62 -13.72 7.14
C THR A 444 26.87 -13.32 5.69
N GLU A 445 27.69 -14.09 4.99
CA GLU A 445 28.01 -13.86 3.58
C GLU A 445 27.74 -15.15 2.77
N LYS A 446 27.22 -14.97 1.57
CA LYS A 446 27.06 -16.04 0.59
C LYS A 446 28.32 -16.08 -0.31
N VAL A 447 29.01 -17.19 -0.35
CA VAL A 447 30.29 -17.34 -1.05
C VAL A 447 30.21 -18.51 -2.01
N ALA A 448 30.62 -18.32 -3.27
CA ALA A 448 30.75 -19.40 -4.25
C ALA A 448 32.21 -19.84 -4.34
N ILE A 449 32.47 -21.11 -4.09
CA ILE A 449 33.78 -21.76 -4.29
C ILE A 449 33.73 -22.42 -5.67
N ASN A 450 34.53 -21.93 -6.61
CA ASN A 450 34.63 -22.38 -7.99
C ASN A 450 35.77 -23.37 -8.16
#